data_8f453efb237b77ea5fcfcf81f095e3bd
#
_entry.id   8f453efb237b77ea5fcfcf81f095e3bd
#
_cell.length_a   1.000
_cell.length_b   1.000
_cell.length_c   1.000
_cell.angle_alpha   90.00
_cell.angle_beta   90.00
_cell.angle_gamma   90.00
#
_symmetry.space_group_name_H-M   'P 1'
#
loop_
_entity.id
_entity.type
_entity.pdbx_description
1 polymer ?
#
loop_
_entity_poly.entity_id
_entity_poly.type
_entity_poly.pdbx_seq_one_letter_code
_entity_poly.pdbx_strand_id
1 'polypeptide(L)'
;DCKYVTKGMWRLKSKNTIQVSELPVGVWTQDFKTRLEKLLADKQHPSVKDYADMSTDQVVDFTIEFHPGVLDKGELAAYVEKTLSMVSNKSMNNMHIFDRDKRIQKFAELKDVLDAYIPFRLEFCGKRIEHEIEALTQQIRTMQNKCRFIAEQISGELDLRGKNSAAAVALLKERKYHVGDEATPFQYLLRMPFTSLFQENIDKMTADCKVKEAERHALQNTTPERFWIEQLDTFETAYGKYLKARGSRNNTKAK
;
A
#
# COMPACT_ATOMS: atom_id res chain seq x y z
N ASP A 1 -27.93 -10.66 -15.50
CA ASP A 1 -27.62 -10.45 -14.06
C ASP A 1 -26.15 -10.72 -13.84
N CYS A 2 -25.35 -9.67 -13.67
CA CYS A 2 -23.92 -9.82 -13.30
C CYS A 2 -23.82 -10.23 -11.83
N LYS A 3 -23.63 -11.54 -11.61
CA LYS A 3 -23.40 -12.12 -10.28
C LYS A 3 -22.10 -12.89 -10.30
N TYR A 4 -21.25 -12.66 -9.32
CA TYR A 4 -20.12 -13.53 -9.04
C TYR A 4 -20.53 -14.61 -8.03
N VAL A 5 -20.16 -15.84 -8.36
CA VAL A 5 -20.35 -17.00 -7.47
C VAL A 5 -18.97 -17.37 -6.94
N THR A 6 -18.80 -17.30 -5.63
CA THR A 6 -17.59 -17.79 -4.95
C THR A 6 -17.91 -19.08 -4.25
N LYS A 7 -17.06 -20.09 -4.43
CA LYS A 7 -17.21 -21.41 -3.80
C LYS A 7 -16.02 -21.68 -2.88
N GLY A 8 -16.29 -22.29 -1.74
CA GLY A 8 -15.27 -22.89 -0.91
C GLY A 8 -14.76 -24.20 -1.49
N MET A 9 -13.57 -24.61 -1.07
CA MET A 9 -12.98 -25.88 -1.47
C MET A 9 -13.17 -26.95 -0.38
N TRP A 10 -13.65 -28.11 -0.80
CA TRP A 10 -13.83 -29.26 0.06
C TRP A 10 -13.51 -30.55 -0.67
N ARG A 11 -13.19 -31.59 0.08
CA ARG A 11 -12.96 -32.95 -0.48
C ARG A 11 -13.55 -34.01 0.42
N LEU A 12 -13.99 -35.10 -0.17
CA LEU A 12 -14.41 -36.29 0.55
C LEU A 12 -13.18 -37.03 1.09
N LYS A 13 -13.08 -37.19 2.41
CA LYS A 13 -11.98 -37.89 3.07
C LYS A 13 -12.31 -39.35 3.32
N SER A 14 -13.56 -39.66 3.67
CA SER A 14 -14.09 -41.00 3.82
C SER A 14 -15.59 -41.00 3.49
N LYS A 15 -16.24 -42.16 3.54
CA LYS A 15 -17.68 -42.33 3.20
C LYS A 15 -18.62 -41.30 3.88
N ASN A 16 -18.30 -40.91 5.12
CA ASN A 16 -19.12 -39.95 5.90
C ASN A 16 -18.35 -38.72 6.36
N THR A 17 -17.13 -38.49 5.86
CA THR A 17 -16.27 -37.41 6.36
C THR A 17 -15.82 -36.52 5.24
N ILE A 18 -15.98 -35.21 5.41
CA ILE A 18 -15.56 -34.18 4.45
C ILE A 18 -14.48 -33.32 5.11
N GLN A 19 -13.46 -32.94 4.33
CA GLN A 19 -12.49 -31.93 4.74
C GLN A 19 -12.73 -30.66 3.94
N VAL A 20 -12.88 -29.54 4.62
CA VAL A 20 -12.99 -28.19 4.05
C VAL A 20 -11.65 -27.50 4.19
N SER A 21 -11.06 -27.12 3.06
CA SER A 21 -9.75 -26.45 3.01
C SER A 21 -9.82 -24.97 2.64
N GLU A 22 -10.98 -24.50 2.15
CA GLU A 22 -11.20 -23.09 1.83
C GLU A 22 -12.67 -22.73 2.00
N LEU A 23 -12.94 -21.55 2.57
CA LEU A 23 -14.28 -21.01 2.71
C LEU A 23 -14.59 -20.02 1.57
N PRO A 24 -15.87 -19.83 1.22
CA PRO A 24 -16.24 -18.80 0.23
C PRO A 24 -15.81 -17.40 0.69
N VAL A 25 -15.49 -16.54 -0.27
CA VAL A 25 -15.10 -15.14 0.03
C VAL A 25 -16.19 -14.43 0.85
N GLY A 26 -15.78 -13.87 1.97
CA GLY A 26 -16.65 -13.15 2.91
C GLY A 26 -17.27 -14.01 4.01
N VAL A 27 -16.94 -15.31 4.08
CA VAL A 27 -17.30 -16.20 5.20
C VAL A 27 -16.08 -16.36 6.09
N TRP A 28 -16.19 -15.93 7.35
CA TRP A 28 -15.13 -16.09 8.34
C TRP A 28 -15.17 -17.47 8.99
N THR A 29 -14.03 -17.95 9.42
CA THR A 29 -13.91 -19.26 10.13
C THR A 29 -14.83 -19.34 11.35
N GLN A 30 -14.95 -18.25 12.11
CA GLN A 30 -15.82 -18.18 13.27
C GLN A 30 -17.31 -18.30 12.92
N ASP A 31 -17.75 -17.65 11.83
CA ASP A 31 -19.14 -17.74 11.36
C ASP A 31 -19.45 -19.15 10.86
N PHE A 32 -18.48 -19.76 10.18
CA PHE A 32 -18.61 -21.13 9.73
C PHE A 32 -18.70 -22.12 10.91
N LYS A 33 -17.89 -21.92 11.95
CA LYS A 33 -17.94 -22.70 13.20
C LYS A 33 -19.30 -22.59 13.89
N THR A 34 -19.80 -21.37 14.07
CA THR A 34 -21.12 -21.12 14.63
C THR A 34 -22.23 -21.84 13.84
N ARG A 35 -22.08 -21.93 12.53
CA ARG A 35 -22.99 -22.67 11.67
C ARG A 35 -22.90 -24.17 11.90
N LEU A 36 -21.71 -24.75 12.02
CA LEU A 36 -21.52 -26.16 12.32
C LEU A 36 -22.14 -26.52 13.69
N GLU A 37 -21.98 -25.66 14.70
CA GLU A 37 -22.58 -25.81 16.01
C GLU A 37 -24.12 -25.83 15.94
N LYS A 38 -24.72 -24.98 15.09
CA LYS A 38 -26.17 -25.01 14.86
C LYS A 38 -26.61 -26.31 14.18
N LEU A 39 -25.85 -26.84 13.23
CA LEU A 39 -26.16 -28.10 12.57
C LEU A 39 -26.01 -29.31 13.51
N LEU A 40 -25.07 -29.26 14.45
CA LEU A 40 -24.93 -30.26 15.54
C LEU A 40 -26.10 -30.24 16.54
N ALA A 41 -26.58 -29.04 16.84
CA ALA A 41 -27.69 -28.84 17.79
C ALA A 41 -29.06 -29.19 17.19
N ASP A 42 -29.18 -29.33 15.87
CA ASP A 42 -30.44 -29.65 15.18
C ASP A 42 -30.81 -31.14 15.37
N LYS A 43 -31.63 -31.40 16.34
CA LYS A 43 -32.14 -32.75 16.66
C LYS A 43 -33.26 -33.22 15.70
N GLN A 44 -33.90 -32.31 14.96
CA GLN A 44 -34.98 -32.65 14.05
C GLN A 44 -34.45 -33.18 12.72
N HIS A 45 -33.34 -32.60 12.23
CA HIS A 45 -32.70 -33.00 10.97
C HIS A 45 -31.19 -33.18 11.17
N PRO A 46 -30.76 -34.22 11.90
CA PRO A 46 -29.37 -34.44 12.22
C PRO A 46 -28.57 -34.70 10.94
N SER A 47 -27.76 -33.78 10.52
CA SER A 47 -26.87 -33.89 9.34
C SER A 47 -25.42 -34.11 9.75
N VAL A 48 -24.90 -33.29 10.61
CA VAL A 48 -23.52 -33.33 11.10
C VAL A 48 -23.49 -34.07 12.44
N LYS A 49 -22.59 -35.04 12.57
CA LYS A 49 -22.39 -35.82 13.79
C LYS A 49 -21.34 -35.18 14.70
N ASP A 50 -20.21 -34.73 14.08
CA ASP A 50 -19.09 -34.11 14.79
C ASP A 50 -18.24 -33.31 13.84
N TYR A 51 -17.39 -32.41 14.37
CA TYR A 51 -16.38 -31.72 13.59
C TYR A 51 -15.12 -31.44 14.37
N ALA A 52 -13.97 -31.44 13.69
CA ALA A 52 -12.68 -31.00 14.22
C ALA A 52 -12.21 -29.76 13.47
N ASP A 53 -11.82 -28.72 14.22
CA ASP A 53 -11.26 -27.47 13.70
C ASP A 53 -9.75 -27.46 13.92
N MET A 54 -9.00 -27.60 12.82
CA MET A 54 -7.54 -27.51 12.78
C MET A 54 -7.09 -26.25 12.06
N SER A 55 -8.00 -25.28 11.88
CA SER A 55 -7.70 -24.04 11.20
C SER A 55 -6.69 -23.19 11.97
N THR A 56 -5.88 -22.44 11.24
CA THR A 56 -4.93 -21.47 11.78
C THR A 56 -5.30 -20.06 11.27
N ASP A 57 -4.54 -19.06 11.65
CA ASP A 57 -4.64 -17.69 11.14
C ASP A 57 -4.44 -17.57 9.61
N GLN A 58 -3.86 -18.60 8.99
CA GLN A 58 -3.52 -18.59 7.56
C GLN A 58 -4.17 -19.70 6.72
N VAL A 59 -4.62 -20.77 7.37
CA VAL A 59 -5.12 -21.96 6.68
C VAL A 59 -6.43 -22.39 7.31
N VAL A 60 -7.42 -22.64 6.46
CA VAL A 60 -8.71 -23.25 6.85
C VAL A 60 -8.56 -24.77 6.78
N ASP A 61 -8.89 -25.48 7.85
CA ASP A 61 -8.92 -26.94 7.88
C ASP A 61 -9.98 -27.43 8.86
N PHE A 62 -11.17 -27.73 8.34
CA PHE A 62 -12.24 -28.35 9.08
C PHE A 62 -12.44 -29.80 8.61
N THR A 63 -12.44 -30.75 9.52
CA THR A 63 -12.85 -32.12 9.23
C THR A 63 -14.24 -32.33 9.83
N ILE A 64 -15.24 -32.63 9.00
CA ILE A 64 -16.66 -32.71 9.37
C ILE A 64 -17.14 -34.13 9.16
N GLU A 65 -17.65 -34.76 10.20
CA GLU A 65 -18.26 -36.10 10.19
C GLU A 65 -19.80 -35.99 10.10
N PHE A 66 -20.38 -36.59 9.09
CA PHE A 66 -21.83 -36.66 8.88
C PHE A 66 -22.39 -37.96 9.42
N HIS A 67 -23.67 -37.95 9.74
CA HIS A 67 -24.37 -39.20 10.11
C HIS A 67 -24.39 -40.17 8.92
N PRO A 68 -24.36 -41.52 9.18
CA PRO A 68 -24.38 -42.53 8.12
C PRO A 68 -25.57 -42.36 7.18
N GLY A 69 -25.35 -42.50 5.88
CA GLY A 69 -26.37 -42.39 4.85
C GLY A 69 -26.80 -40.97 4.45
N VAL A 70 -26.28 -39.94 5.11
CA VAL A 70 -26.61 -38.54 4.78
C VAL A 70 -25.93 -38.11 3.47
N LEU A 71 -24.70 -38.53 3.25
CA LEU A 71 -23.93 -38.21 2.04
C LEU A 71 -24.24 -39.16 0.84
N ASP A 72 -24.97 -40.23 1.07
CA ASP A 72 -25.39 -41.19 0.04
C ASP A 72 -26.65 -40.71 -0.71
N LYS A 73 -27.30 -39.63 -0.29
CA LYS A 73 -28.56 -39.12 -0.84
C LYS A 73 -28.35 -38.07 -1.90
N GLY A 74 -28.58 -38.44 -3.17
CA GLY A 74 -28.65 -37.49 -4.30
C GLY A 74 -27.28 -36.93 -4.75
N GLU A 75 -27.30 -35.72 -5.30
CA GLU A 75 -26.07 -35.02 -5.73
C GLU A 75 -25.26 -34.54 -4.51
N LEU A 76 -24.23 -35.28 -4.15
CA LEU A 76 -23.36 -35.00 -3.00
C LEU A 76 -22.87 -33.54 -2.97
N ALA A 77 -22.42 -33.02 -4.12
CA ALA A 77 -21.87 -31.68 -4.18
C ALA A 77 -22.92 -30.62 -3.86
N ALA A 78 -24.12 -30.70 -4.44
CA ALA A 78 -25.21 -29.78 -4.19
C ALA A 78 -25.68 -29.83 -2.73
N TYR A 79 -25.72 -31.02 -2.13
CA TYR A 79 -26.07 -31.19 -0.74
C TYR A 79 -25.06 -30.56 0.21
N VAL A 80 -23.77 -30.81 0.01
CA VAL A 80 -22.69 -30.27 0.83
C VAL A 80 -22.62 -28.76 0.68
N GLU A 81 -22.65 -28.24 -0.54
CA GLU A 81 -22.61 -26.81 -0.83
C GLU A 81 -23.77 -26.05 -0.17
N LYS A 82 -24.97 -26.65 -0.17
CA LYS A 82 -26.16 -26.06 0.46
C LYS A 82 -26.10 -26.14 1.98
N THR A 83 -25.83 -27.32 2.56
CA THR A 83 -25.85 -27.57 4.00
C THR A 83 -24.78 -26.76 4.71
N LEU A 84 -23.56 -26.76 4.18
CA LEU A 84 -22.43 -26.02 4.75
C LEU A 84 -22.33 -24.57 4.28
N SER A 85 -23.23 -24.10 3.38
CA SER A 85 -23.15 -22.79 2.75
C SER A 85 -21.79 -22.49 2.11
N MET A 86 -21.29 -23.49 1.36
CA MET A 86 -20.02 -23.38 0.65
C MET A 86 -20.09 -22.53 -0.63
N VAL A 87 -21.21 -21.88 -0.87
CA VAL A 87 -21.45 -21.01 -2.03
C VAL A 87 -21.92 -19.66 -1.56
N SER A 88 -21.26 -18.60 -2.00
CA SER A 88 -21.68 -17.21 -1.76
C SER A 88 -21.84 -16.47 -3.07
N ASN A 89 -23.00 -15.83 -3.24
CA ASN A 89 -23.33 -15.03 -4.41
C ASN A 89 -23.10 -13.54 -4.11
N LYS A 90 -22.39 -12.84 -4.98
CA LYS A 90 -22.20 -11.39 -4.91
C LYS A 90 -22.79 -10.75 -6.17
N SER A 91 -23.77 -9.89 -5.99
CA SER A 91 -24.36 -9.11 -7.08
C SER A 91 -23.52 -7.88 -7.37
N MET A 92 -23.28 -7.57 -8.65
CA MET A 92 -22.64 -6.35 -9.11
C MET A 92 -23.63 -5.30 -9.62
N ASN A 93 -24.94 -5.50 -9.38
CA ASN A 93 -25.98 -4.58 -9.88
C ASN A 93 -25.94 -3.21 -9.21
N ASN A 94 -25.27 -3.10 -8.06
CA ASN A 94 -25.22 -1.87 -7.27
C ASN A 94 -23.81 -1.26 -7.24
N MET A 95 -23.24 -1.01 -8.42
CA MET A 95 -21.95 -0.31 -8.55
C MET A 95 -22.19 1.21 -8.56
N HIS A 96 -22.49 1.77 -7.37
CA HIS A 96 -22.58 3.21 -7.17
C HIS A 96 -21.32 3.67 -6.45
N ILE A 97 -20.56 4.55 -7.08
CA ILE A 97 -19.30 5.09 -6.59
C ILE A 97 -19.36 6.62 -6.70
N PHE A 98 -18.69 7.31 -5.81
CA PHE A 98 -18.55 8.75 -5.90
C PHE A 98 -17.63 9.12 -7.07
N ASP A 99 -18.07 10.06 -7.89
CA ASP A 99 -17.24 10.70 -8.90
C ASP A 99 -16.26 11.70 -8.28
N ARG A 100 -15.48 12.37 -9.14
CA ARG A 100 -14.54 13.42 -8.75
C ARG A 100 -15.18 14.56 -7.95
N ASP A 101 -16.43 14.88 -8.25
CA ASP A 101 -17.18 15.99 -7.66
C ASP A 101 -17.98 15.57 -6.42
N LYS A 102 -17.73 14.38 -5.90
CA LYS A 102 -18.42 13.76 -4.77
C LYS A 102 -19.91 13.50 -5.02
N ARG A 103 -20.30 13.33 -6.29
CA ARG A 103 -21.65 12.92 -6.69
C ARG A 103 -21.70 11.42 -6.86
N ILE A 104 -22.81 10.81 -6.48
CA ILE A 104 -23.02 9.37 -6.66
C ILE A 104 -23.26 9.10 -8.14
N GLN A 105 -22.41 8.28 -8.74
CA GLN A 105 -22.53 7.82 -10.12
C GLN A 105 -22.70 6.30 -10.15
N LYS A 106 -23.61 5.82 -11.00
CA LYS A 106 -23.78 4.40 -11.26
C LYS A 106 -22.91 4.00 -12.45
N PHE A 107 -22.12 2.95 -12.26
CA PHE A 107 -21.33 2.32 -13.32
C PHE A 107 -21.96 0.99 -13.73
N ALA A 108 -21.96 0.70 -15.03
CA ALA A 108 -22.51 -0.55 -15.56
C ALA A 108 -21.50 -1.71 -15.42
N GLU A 109 -20.22 -1.45 -15.66
CA GLU A 109 -19.15 -2.43 -15.64
C GLU A 109 -17.94 -1.93 -14.84
N LEU A 110 -17.11 -2.88 -14.39
CA LEU A 110 -15.84 -2.54 -13.71
C LEU A 110 -14.90 -1.74 -14.62
N LYS A 111 -14.97 -1.99 -15.93
CA LYS A 111 -14.17 -1.25 -16.90
C LYS A 111 -14.50 0.25 -16.86
N ASP A 112 -15.77 0.61 -16.79
CA ASP A 112 -16.18 2.01 -16.74
C ASP A 112 -15.60 2.75 -15.52
N VAL A 113 -15.50 2.04 -14.39
CA VAL A 113 -14.86 2.59 -13.17
C VAL A 113 -13.36 2.86 -13.42
N LEU A 114 -12.66 1.94 -14.08
CA LEU A 114 -11.25 2.12 -14.42
C LEU A 114 -11.06 3.24 -15.43
N ASP A 115 -11.90 3.29 -16.47
CA ASP A 115 -11.85 4.32 -17.51
C ASP A 115 -12.13 5.73 -16.93
N ALA A 116 -12.96 5.83 -15.90
CA ALA A 116 -13.17 7.08 -15.16
C ALA A 116 -12.00 7.43 -14.22
N TYR A 117 -11.36 6.42 -13.62
CA TYR A 117 -10.26 6.62 -12.67
C TYR A 117 -8.93 6.99 -13.34
N ILE A 118 -8.61 6.41 -14.50
CA ILE A 118 -7.31 6.58 -15.15
C ILE A 118 -6.99 8.05 -15.44
N PRO A 119 -7.87 8.85 -16.08
CA PRO A 119 -7.61 10.27 -16.34
C PRO A 119 -7.39 11.08 -15.07
N PHE A 120 -8.19 10.79 -14.05
CA PHE A 120 -8.05 11.44 -12.74
C PHE A 120 -6.70 11.12 -12.09
N ARG A 121 -6.26 9.87 -12.14
CA ARG A 121 -4.97 9.45 -11.60
C ARG A 121 -3.80 10.11 -12.33
N LEU A 122 -3.87 10.21 -13.66
CA LEU A 122 -2.83 10.88 -14.47
C LEU A 122 -2.72 12.37 -14.13
N GLU A 123 -3.83 13.07 -13.95
CA GLU A 123 -3.83 14.46 -13.50
C GLU A 123 -3.11 14.61 -12.15
N PHE A 124 -3.40 13.69 -11.21
CA PHE A 124 -2.73 13.71 -9.90
C PHE A 124 -1.26 13.34 -9.96
N CYS A 125 -0.86 12.45 -10.87
CA CYS A 125 0.55 12.18 -11.12
C CYS A 125 1.28 13.44 -11.61
N GLY A 126 0.66 14.22 -12.50
CA GLY A 126 1.20 15.52 -12.93
C GLY A 126 1.40 16.48 -11.75
N LYS A 127 0.37 16.70 -10.94
CA LYS A 127 0.46 17.56 -9.73
C LYS A 127 1.52 17.08 -8.74
N ARG A 128 1.66 15.78 -8.61
CA ARG A 128 2.68 15.19 -7.74
C ARG A 128 4.09 15.45 -8.26
N ILE A 129 4.32 15.28 -9.56
CA ILE A 129 5.61 15.61 -10.20
C ILE A 129 5.95 17.09 -9.98
N GLU A 130 5.01 18.00 -10.21
CA GLU A 130 5.19 19.44 -9.97
C GLU A 130 5.59 19.73 -8.52
N HIS A 131 4.87 19.13 -7.56
CA HIS A 131 5.18 19.29 -6.14
C HIS A 131 6.56 18.73 -5.76
N GLU A 132 6.92 17.55 -6.28
CA GLU A 132 8.23 16.94 -6.03
C GLU A 132 9.36 17.79 -6.63
N ILE A 133 9.17 18.36 -7.84
CA ILE A 133 10.12 19.30 -8.46
C ILE A 133 10.27 20.55 -7.61
N GLU A 134 9.18 21.12 -7.10
CA GLU A 134 9.25 22.31 -6.24
C GLU A 134 9.98 21.99 -4.93
N ALA A 135 9.65 20.88 -4.27
CA ALA A 135 10.33 20.44 -3.06
C ALA A 135 11.83 20.19 -3.26
N LEU A 136 12.22 19.55 -4.36
CA LEU A 136 13.63 19.37 -4.73
C LEU A 136 14.32 20.71 -5.02
N THR A 137 13.64 21.63 -5.69
CA THR A 137 14.18 22.96 -5.98
C THR A 137 14.49 23.73 -4.71
N GLN A 138 13.61 23.69 -3.72
CA GLN A 138 13.84 24.31 -2.40
C GLN A 138 15.01 23.65 -1.64
N GLN A 139 15.10 22.33 -1.70
CA GLN A 139 16.21 21.59 -1.08
C GLN A 139 17.56 21.95 -1.74
N ILE A 140 17.61 21.91 -3.08
CA ILE A 140 18.82 22.28 -3.84
C ILE A 140 19.24 23.70 -3.51
N ARG A 141 18.31 24.64 -3.52
CA ARG A 141 18.57 26.06 -3.17
C ARG A 141 19.15 26.21 -1.76
N THR A 142 18.60 25.47 -0.80
CA THR A 142 19.12 25.46 0.58
C THR A 142 20.55 24.89 0.62
N MET A 143 20.81 23.79 -0.08
CA MET A 143 22.14 23.17 -0.12
C MET A 143 23.17 24.06 -0.83
N GLN A 144 22.82 24.65 -1.94
CA GLN A 144 23.69 25.59 -2.68
C GLN A 144 24.04 26.81 -1.80
N ASN A 145 23.07 27.37 -1.07
CA ASN A 145 23.33 28.45 -0.12
C ASN A 145 24.25 28.03 1.02
N LYS A 146 24.11 26.81 1.54
CA LYS A 146 25.04 26.27 2.55
C LYS A 146 26.46 26.13 2.00
N CYS A 147 26.62 25.55 0.83
CA CYS A 147 27.93 25.42 0.18
C CYS A 147 28.57 26.79 -0.07
N ARG A 148 27.81 27.76 -0.58
CA ARG A 148 28.27 29.13 -0.79
C ARG A 148 28.67 29.80 0.52
N PHE A 149 27.85 29.67 1.57
CA PHE A 149 28.12 30.20 2.89
C PHE A 149 29.44 29.68 3.46
N ILE A 150 29.66 28.37 3.37
CA ILE A 150 30.91 27.73 3.80
C ILE A 150 32.10 28.26 3.00
N ALA A 151 32.00 28.33 1.68
CA ALA A 151 33.06 28.82 0.82
C ALA A 151 33.44 30.29 1.16
N GLU A 152 32.44 31.17 1.34
CA GLU A 152 32.67 32.59 1.70
C GLU A 152 33.23 32.74 3.14
N GLN A 153 32.93 31.81 4.06
CA GLN A 153 33.54 31.79 5.40
C GLN A 153 35.02 31.36 5.35
N ILE A 154 35.34 30.35 4.53
CA ILE A 154 36.72 29.87 4.39
C ILE A 154 37.59 30.89 3.67
N SER A 155 37.08 31.54 2.61
CA SER A 155 37.82 32.59 1.88
C SER A 155 38.00 33.89 2.69
N GLY A 156 37.24 34.03 3.80
CA GLY A 156 37.26 35.28 4.60
C GLY A 156 36.42 36.41 4.00
N GLU A 157 35.72 36.19 2.89
CA GLU A 157 34.84 37.21 2.29
C GLU A 157 33.62 37.50 3.15
N LEU A 158 33.15 36.53 3.91
CA LEU A 158 32.05 36.64 4.86
C LEU A 158 32.58 36.44 6.27
N ASP A 159 32.85 37.51 7.02
CA ASP A 159 33.25 37.42 8.41
C ASP A 159 32.10 37.79 9.36
N LEU A 160 31.65 36.80 10.13
CA LEU A 160 30.59 36.94 11.12
C LEU A 160 31.13 37.06 12.58
N ARG A 161 32.44 36.96 12.75
CA ARG A 161 33.06 37.02 14.07
C ARG A 161 32.83 38.39 14.74
N GLY A 162 32.42 38.37 15.98
CA GLY A 162 32.17 39.60 16.75
C GLY A 162 30.90 40.37 16.36
N LYS A 163 30.10 39.88 15.40
CA LYS A 163 28.82 40.50 15.02
C LYS A 163 27.66 39.93 15.84
N ASN A 164 26.69 40.78 16.17
CA ASN A 164 25.45 40.33 16.77
C ASN A 164 24.54 39.69 15.73
N SER A 165 23.51 38.95 16.19
CA SER A 165 22.59 38.21 15.33
C SER A 165 21.88 39.11 14.29
N ALA A 166 21.50 40.33 14.67
CA ALA A 166 20.82 41.29 13.80
C ALA A 166 21.73 41.76 12.65
N ALA A 167 23.02 42.05 12.96
CA ALA A 167 24.01 42.44 11.96
C ALA A 167 24.34 41.28 10.99
N ALA A 168 24.41 40.04 11.51
CA ALA A 168 24.59 38.84 10.68
C ALA A 168 23.43 38.66 9.69
N VAL A 169 22.19 38.79 10.16
CA VAL A 169 20.99 38.72 9.30
C VAL A 169 20.98 39.84 8.26
N ALA A 170 21.34 41.05 8.61
CA ALA A 170 21.42 42.18 7.66
C ALA A 170 22.45 41.92 6.56
N LEU A 171 23.64 41.42 6.90
CA LEU A 171 24.70 41.09 5.95
C LEU A 171 24.31 39.95 5.00
N LEU A 172 23.63 38.91 5.53
CA LEU A 172 23.15 37.80 4.67
C LEU A 172 22.05 38.25 3.71
N LYS A 173 21.19 39.20 4.12
CA LYS A 173 20.21 39.84 3.24
C LYS A 173 20.87 40.66 2.13
N GLU A 174 21.87 41.50 2.48
CA GLU A 174 22.63 42.29 1.53
C GLU A 174 23.29 41.40 0.46
N ARG A 175 23.84 40.27 0.88
CA ARG A 175 24.47 39.30 -0.01
C ARG A 175 23.48 38.38 -0.76
N LYS A 176 22.17 38.66 -0.66
CA LYS A 176 21.09 37.94 -1.37
C LYS A 176 21.05 36.43 -1.08
N TYR A 177 21.33 36.03 0.14
CA TYR A 177 21.09 34.67 0.56
C TYR A 177 19.58 34.39 0.64
N HIS A 178 19.18 33.16 0.37
CA HIS A 178 17.77 32.78 0.53
C HIS A 178 17.38 32.78 2.01
N VAL A 179 16.27 33.42 2.33
CA VAL A 179 15.85 33.66 3.73
C VAL A 179 15.50 32.36 4.45
N GLY A 180 14.96 31.36 3.73
CA GLY A 180 14.43 30.14 4.31
C GLY A 180 13.05 30.39 4.94
N ASP A 181 12.93 30.13 6.22
CA ASP A 181 11.71 30.41 6.98
C ASP A 181 11.66 31.90 7.39
N GLU A 182 10.55 32.58 7.13
CA GLU A 182 10.37 34.01 7.47
C GLU A 182 10.38 34.25 8.99
N ALA A 183 9.90 33.29 9.78
CA ALA A 183 9.90 33.38 11.25
C ALA A 183 11.32 33.29 11.83
N THR A 184 12.22 32.58 11.17
CA THR A 184 13.60 32.36 11.62
C THR A 184 14.60 32.55 10.47
N PRO A 185 14.78 33.79 9.99
CA PRO A 185 15.57 34.05 8.78
C PRO A 185 17.02 33.58 8.93
N PHE A 186 17.51 32.85 7.92
CA PHE A 186 18.88 32.33 7.83
C PHE A 186 19.32 31.38 8.94
N GLN A 187 18.40 30.88 9.78
CA GLN A 187 18.76 30.01 10.90
C GLN A 187 19.44 28.71 10.42
N TYR A 188 19.08 28.23 9.21
CA TYR A 188 19.69 27.06 8.59
C TYR A 188 21.17 27.25 8.21
N LEU A 189 21.65 28.52 8.11
CA LEU A 189 23.05 28.89 7.94
C LEU A 189 23.74 29.18 9.30
N LEU A 190 23.08 29.97 10.16
CA LEU A 190 23.65 30.42 11.42
C LEU A 190 23.78 29.33 12.48
N ARG A 191 23.00 28.24 12.38
CA ARG A 191 23.08 27.07 13.27
C ARG A 191 23.92 25.91 12.69
N MET A 192 24.65 26.14 11.64
CA MET A 192 25.52 25.08 11.10
C MET A 192 26.62 24.72 12.11
N PRO A 193 26.85 23.43 12.36
CA PRO A 193 27.94 22.99 13.23
C PRO A 193 29.29 23.34 12.60
N PHE A 194 30.29 23.64 13.42
CA PHE A 194 31.64 23.98 12.96
C PHE A 194 32.28 22.85 12.11
N THR A 195 31.91 21.60 12.39
CA THR A 195 32.32 20.43 11.60
C THR A 195 31.92 20.49 10.12
N SER A 196 30.89 21.30 9.79
CA SER A 196 30.47 21.48 8.37
C SER A 196 31.53 22.20 7.53
N LEU A 197 32.52 22.85 8.16
CA LEU A 197 33.63 23.51 7.46
C LEU A 197 34.74 22.53 7.04
N PHE A 198 34.68 21.26 7.47
CA PHE A 198 35.67 20.26 7.05
C PHE A 198 35.49 19.90 5.59
N GLN A 199 36.59 19.73 4.86
CA GLN A 199 36.59 19.47 3.42
C GLN A 199 35.74 18.26 3.03
N GLU A 200 35.81 17.19 3.82
CA GLU A 200 35.01 15.96 3.60
C GLU A 200 33.49 16.23 3.60
N ASN A 201 33.04 17.11 4.48
CA ASN A 201 31.61 17.46 4.57
C ASN A 201 31.16 18.38 3.41
N ILE A 202 32.06 19.25 2.94
CA ILE A 202 31.83 20.10 1.79
C ILE A 202 31.71 19.26 0.51
N ASP A 203 32.63 18.32 0.32
CA ASP A 203 32.63 17.42 -0.83
C ASP A 203 31.38 16.56 -0.85
N LYS A 204 30.99 16.00 0.31
CA LYS A 204 29.74 15.25 0.46
C LYS A 204 28.51 16.10 0.12
N MET A 205 28.41 17.31 0.69
CA MET A 205 27.27 18.19 0.44
C MET A 205 27.17 18.61 -1.03
N THR A 206 28.31 18.81 -1.67
CA THR A 206 28.37 19.13 -3.11
C THR A 206 27.95 17.93 -3.97
N ALA A 207 28.37 16.72 -3.59
CA ALA A 207 27.94 15.48 -4.25
C ALA A 207 26.42 15.27 -4.09
N ASP A 208 25.90 15.42 -2.88
CA ASP A 208 24.46 15.28 -2.60
C ASP A 208 23.64 16.33 -3.38
N CYS A 209 24.16 17.56 -3.52
CA CYS A 209 23.51 18.59 -4.31
C CYS A 209 23.40 18.18 -5.79
N LYS A 210 24.49 17.66 -6.38
CA LYS A 210 24.49 17.17 -7.76
C LYS A 210 23.53 16.02 -7.98
N VAL A 211 23.41 15.09 -7.02
CA VAL A 211 22.45 13.98 -7.08
C VAL A 211 21.01 14.53 -7.13
N LYS A 212 20.67 15.48 -6.25
CA LYS A 212 19.33 16.09 -6.23
C LYS A 212 19.04 16.92 -7.49
N GLU A 213 20.03 17.57 -8.05
CA GLU A 213 19.89 18.27 -9.35
C GLU A 213 19.59 17.27 -10.46
N ALA A 214 20.26 16.12 -10.50
CA ALA A 214 20.00 15.06 -11.45
C ALA A 214 18.59 14.45 -11.27
N GLU A 215 18.17 14.21 -10.03
CA GLU A 215 16.81 13.74 -9.70
C GLU A 215 15.75 14.75 -10.20
N ARG A 216 15.92 16.03 -9.90
CA ARG A 216 15.02 17.08 -10.38
C ARG A 216 14.94 17.10 -11.91
N HIS A 217 16.10 17.04 -12.58
CA HIS A 217 16.16 17.03 -14.04
C HIS A 217 15.49 15.80 -14.65
N ALA A 218 15.65 14.62 -14.02
CA ALA A 218 14.97 13.40 -14.42
C ALA A 218 13.44 13.55 -14.32
N LEU A 219 12.94 14.09 -13.20
CA LEU A 219 11.51 14.34 -12.99
C LEU A 219 10.95 15.36 -13.99
N GLN A 220 11.69 16.42 -14.31
CA GLN A 220 11.28 17.43 -15.31
C GLN A 220 11.08 16.84 -16.71
N ASN A 221 11.79 15.77 -17.03
CA ASN A 221 11.71 15.07 -18.33
C ASN A 221 10.76 13.84 -18.28
N THR A 222 10.11 13.59 -17.16
CA THR A 222 9.20 12.46 -16.98
C THR A 222 7.75 12.89 -17.22
N THR A 223 7.02 12.12 -18.05
CA THR A 223 5.58 12.33 -18.22
C THR A 223 4.79 11.67 -17.09
N PRO A 224 3.55 12.14 -16.79
CA PRO A 224 2.70 11.52 -15.78
C PRO A 224 2.45 10.03 -16.03
N GLU A 225 2.30 9.62 -17.29
CA GLU A 225 2.11 8.23 -17.69
C GLU A 225 3.32 7.38 -17.34
N ARG A 226 4.52 7.84 -17.73
CA ARG A 226 5.76 7.13 -17.44
C ARG A 226 6.02 7.03 -15.94
N PHE A 227 5.79 8.12 -15.22
CA PHE A 227 5.91 8.16 -13.76
C PHE A 227 4.99 7.12 -13.09
N TRP A 228 3.76 6.98 -13.58
CA TRP A 228 2.82 6.00 -13.03
C TRP A 228 3.19 4.57 -13.41
N ILE A 229 3.62 4.32 -14.66
CA ILE A 229 4.06 2.99 -15.11
C ILE A 229 5.24 2.50 -14.27
N GLU A 230 6.26 3.33 -14.02
CA GLU A 230 7.40 2.95 -13.18
C GLU A 230 6.99 2.57 -11.74
N GLN A 231 5.96 3.24 -11.19
CA GLN A 231 5.38 2.86 -9.90
C GLN A 231 4.65 1.51 -9.96
N LEU A 232 3.91 1.24 -11.04
CA LEU A 232 3.22 -0.02 -11.24
C LEU A 232 4.20 -1.20 -11.40
N ASP A 233 5.28 -1.01 -12.15
CA ASP A 233 6.35 -2.03 -12.32
C ASP A 233 7.02 -2.34 -10.97
N THR A 234 7.27 -1.31 -10.18
CA THR A 234 7.81 -1.46 -8.81
C THR A 234 6.84 -2.25 -7.92
N PHE A 235 5.55 -1.91 -8.01
CA PHE A 235 4.50 -2.63 -7.27
C PHE A 235 4.39 -4.08 -7.72
N GLU A 236 4.37 -4.37 -9.03
CA GLU A 236 4.29 -5.72 -9.57
C GLU A 236 5.45 -6.59 -9.09
N THR A 237 6.66 -6.04 -9.11
CA THR A 237 7.86 -6.71 -8.59
C THR A 237 7.73 -7.03 -7.10
N ALA A 238 7.28 -6.07 -6.30
CA ALA A 238 7.10 -6.25 -4.85
C ALA A 238 5.97 -7.26 -4.55
N TYR A 239 4.87 -7.18 -5.30
CA TYR A 239 3.74 -8.09 -5.17
C TYR A 239 4.12 -9.53 -5.55
N GLY A 240 4.91 -9.72 -6.61
CA GLY A 240 5.44 -11.02 -6.99
C GLY A 240 6.31 -11.66 -5.89
N LYS A 241 7.14 -10.87 -5.22
CA LYS A 241 7.92 -11.33 -4.04
C LYS A 241 7.00 -11.71 -2.87
N TYR A 242 5.97 -10.90 -2.61
CA TYR A 242 4.98 -11.17 -1.57
C TYR A 242 4.22 -12.48 -1.84
N LEU A 243 3.75 -12.72 -3.06
CA LEU A 243 3.05 -13.96 -3.44
C LEU A 243 3.93 -15.20 -3.25
N LYS A 244 5.20 -15.12 -3.65
CA LYS A 244 6.17 -16.22 -3.43
C LYS A 244 6.38 -16.51 -1.95
N ALA A 245 6.56 -15.47 -1.14
CA ALA A 245 6.73 -15.61 0.31
C ALA A 245 5.47 -16.20 0.98
N ARG A 246 4.27 -15.77 0.55
CA ARG A 246 2.99 -16.32 1.02
C ARG A 246 2.82 -17.78 0.63
N GLY A 247 3.13 -18.15 -0.61
CA GLY A 247 3.07 -19.54 -1.10
C GLY A 247 4.03 -20.47 -0.34
N SER A 248 5.25 -20.01 -0.05
CA SER A 248 6.22 -20.77 0.74
C SER A 248 5.75 -21.04 2.16
N ARG A 249 5.11 -20.06 2.82
CA ARG A 249 4.55 -20.21 4.17
C ARG A 249 3.42 -21.24 4.23
N ASN A 250 2.60 -21.31 3.18
CA ASN A 250 1.51 -22.28 3.09
C ASN A 250 2.04 -23.72 2.88
N ASN A 251 3.11 -23.90 2.10
CA ASN A 251 3.71 -25.21 1.85
C ASN A 251 4.52 -25.75 3.03
N THR A 252 5.07 -24.91 3.89
CA THR A 252 5.87 -25.36 5.06
C THR A 252 4.97 -25.89 6.19
N LYS A 253 3.70 -25.49 6.22
CA LYS A 253 2.73 -25.97 7.22
C LYS A 253 1.89 -27.19 6.76
N ALA A 254 2.05 -27.64 5.52
CA ALA A 254 1.36 -28.80 4.94
C ALA A 254 2.20 -30.09 5.02
N LYS A 255 3.37 -30.04 5.66
CA LYS A 255 4.21 -31.19 6.05
C LYS A 255 4.11 -31.40 7.55
#